data_f57ddd21b83338e58da2bd4670098c70
#
_entry.id   f57ddd21b83338e58da2bd4670098c70
#
_cell.length_a   1.000
_cell.length_b   1.000
_cell.length_c   1.000
_cell.angle_alpha   90.00
_cell.angle_beta   90.00
_cell.angle_gamma   90.00
#
_symmetry.space_group_name_H-M   'P 1'
#
loop_
_entity.id
_entity.type
_entity.pdbx_description
1 polymer ?
#
loop_
_entity_poly.entity_id
_entity_poly.type
_entity_poly.pdbx_seq_one_letter_code
_entity_poly.pdbx_strand_id
1 'polypeptide(L)' 'MNTSPEKEINIIINGRPKKVPDAPISYAQVVALAFDPPPADATVVWSHGNRGGSLLPGQTVPVENGMKFDVTETGQS' A
#
# COMPACT_ATOMS: atom_id res chain seq x y z
N MET A 1 -13.45 -19.00 -15.44
CA MET A 1 -13.57 -18.76 -15.08
C MET A 1 -13.63 -18.27 -14.45
N ASN A 2 -13.59 -17.91 -14.03
CA ASN A 2 -13.67 -17.35 -13.36
C ASN A 2 -13.47 -17.07 -12.66
N THR A 3 -13.24 -16.79 -12.32
CA THR A 3 -12.93 -16.54 -11.62
C THR A 3 -13.06 -16.00 -10.72
N SER A 4 -12.79 -15.78 -10.08
CA SER A 4 -12.91 -15.31 -9.26
C SER A 4 -12.88 -15.02 -8.47
N PRO A 5 -12.95 -14.88 -8.08
CA PRO A 5 -13.03 -14.22 -7.26
C PRO A 5 -12.35 -13.98 -6.28
N GLU A 6 -11.48 -13.61 -6.37
CA GLU A 6 -10.92 -13.16 -5.36
C GLU A 6 -11.52 -12.04 -4.85
N LYS A 7 -11.49 -11.78 -3.59
CA LYS A 7 -11.96 -10.58 -3.01
C LYS A 7 -11.04 -9.49 -3.34
N GLU A 8 -11.57 -8.34 -3.63
CA GLU A 8 -10.80 -7.13 -3.77
C GLU A 8 -10.93 -6.31 -2.52
N ILE A 9 -9.82 -5.76 -2.08
CA ILE A 9 -9.75 -4.95 -0.89
C ILE A 9 -9.57 -3.50 -1.32
N ASN A 10 -10.34 -2.60 -0.71
CA ASN A 10 -10.23 -1.18 -1.02
C ASN A 10 -9.29 -0.55 -0.01
N ILE A 11 -8.21 0.04 -0.50
CA ILE A 11 -7.28 0.77 0.35
C ILE A 11 -7.15 2.18 -0.17
N ILE A 12 -6.56 3.04 0.63
CA ILE A 12 -6.38 4.43 0.26
C ILE A 12 -4.91 4.74 0.33
N ILE A 13 -4.34 5.18 -0.77
CA ILE A 13 -2.92 5.52 -0.83
C ILE A 13 -2.82 7.00 -1.15
N ASN A 14 -2.27 7.76 -0.20
CA ASN A 14 -2.14 9.21 -0.33
C ASN A 14 -3.47 9.88 -0.68
N GLY A 15 -4.53 9.39 -0.03
CA GLY A 15 -5.86 9.95 -0.23
C GLY A 15 -6.59 9.45 -1.47
N ARG A 16 -6.01 8.52 -2.21
CA ARG A 16 -6.64 8.00 -3.43
C ARG A 16 -7.04 6.56 -3.24
N PRO A 17 -8.28 6.21 -3.58
CA PRO A 17 -8.71 4.83 -3.42
C PRO A 17 -8.06 3.93 -4.46
N LYS A 18 -7.66 2.75 -4.02
CA LYS A 18 -7.09 1.72 -4.87
C LYS A 18 -7.69 0.39 -4.50
N LYS A 19 -7.79 -0.50 -5.48
CA LYS A 19 -8.27 -1.85 -5.24
C LYS A 19 -7.11 -2.80 -5.40
N VAL A 20 -6.96 -3.70 -4.45
CA VAL A 20 -5.88 -4.66 -4.46
C VAL A 20 -6.46 -6.02 -4.09
N PRO A 21 -5.79 -7.10 -4.48
CA PRO A 21 -6.24 -8.43 -4.07
C PRO A 21 -6.15 -8.60 -2.55
N ASP A 22 -6.94 -9.51 -2.02
CA ASP A 22 -6.93 -9.84 -0.61
C ASP A 22 -5.69 -10.70 -0.32
N ALA A 23 -4.56 -10.07 -0.26
CA ALA A 23 -3.28 -10.72 -0.04
C ALA A 23 -2.32 -9.69 0.54
N PRO A 24 -1.29 -10.14 1.26
CA PRO A 24 -0.34 -9.17 1.81
C PRO A 24 0.27 -8.30 0.72
N ILE A 25 0.48 -7.04 1.04
CA ILE A 25 1.03 -6.10 0.08
C ILE A 25 2.43 -5.70 0.56
N SER A 26 3.34 -5.55 -0.39
CA SER A 26 4.72 -5.24 -0.06
C SER A 26 4.99 -3.75 -0.17
N TYR A 27 6.11 -3.34 0.43
CA TYR A 27 6.59 -1.98 0.32
C TYR A 27 6.67 -1.57 -1.16
N ALA A 28 7.26 -2.42 -1.99
CA ALA A 28 7.44 -2.08 -3.40
C ALA A 28 6.10 -1.91 -4.11
N GLN A 29 5.12 -2.74 -3.77
CA GLN A 29 3.81 -2.61 -4.38
C GLN A 29 3.12 -1.32 -3.97
N VAL A 30 3.21 -0.96 -2.70
CA VAL A 30 2.58 0.27 -2.23
C VAL A 30 3.22 1.49 -2.90
N VAL A 31 4.55 1.52 -2.97
CA VAL A 31 5.25 2.63 -3.59
C VAL A 31 4.89 2.74 -5.06
N ALA A 32 4.81 1.61 -5.76
CA ALA A 32 4.46 1.62 -7.18
C ALA A 32 3.03 2.09 -7.42
N LEU A 33 2.13 1.84 -6.46
CA LEU A 33 0.76 2.33 -6.58
C LEU A 33 0.67 3.82 -6.29
N ALA A 34 1.60 4.34 -5.50
CA ALA A 34 1.57 5.75 -5.13
C ALA A 34 2.26 6.64 -6.16
N PHE A 35 3.32 6.14 -6.78
CA PHE A 35 4.11 6.93 -7.72
C PHE A 35 4.41 6.12 -8.97
N ASP A 36 4.41 6.79 -10.12
CA ASP A 36 4.70 6.14 -11.38
C ASP A 36 5.56 7.09 -12.21
N PRO A 37 6.86 6.86 -12.32
CA PRO A 37 7.57 5.69 -11.78
C PRO A 37 7.85 5.83 -10.29
N PRO A 38 8.08 4.72 -9.61
CA PRO A 38 8.35 4.80 -8.18
C PRO A 38 9.71 5.43 -7.91
N PRO A 39 9.83 6.22 -6.84
CA PRO A 39 11.10 6.82 -6.49
C PRO A 39 12.06 5.78 -5.93
N ALA A 40 13.34 6.15 -5.86
CA ALA A 40 14.34 5.25 -5.31
C ALA A 40 14.10 4.98 -3.83
N ASP A 41 13.68 5.99 -3.10
CA ASP A 41 13.43 5.86 -1.68
C ASP A 41 12.11 6.46 -1.31
N ALA A 42 11.41 5.83 -0.42
CA ALA A 42 10.15 6.36 0.08
C ALA A 42 9.91 5.83 1.48
N THR A 43 9.11 6.57 2.23
CA THR A 43 8.65 6.14 3.53
C THR A 43 7.19 5.74 3.41
N VAL A 44 6.85 4.56 3.86
CA VAL A 44 5.49 4.05 3.82
C VAL A 44 4.99 3.85 5.23
N VAL A 45 3.87 4.49 5.54
CA VAL A 45 3.20 4.35 6.83
C VAL A 45 1.78 3.90 6.55
N TRP A 46 1.32 2.91 7.28
CA TRP A 46 -0.05 2.44 7.12
C TRP A 46 -0.82 2.68 8.40
N SER A 47 -2.13 2.81 8.25
CA SER A 47 -3.00 2.93 9.41
C SER A 47 -4.34 2.29 9.11
N HIS A 48 -4.97 1.75 10.12
CA HIS A 48 -6.28 1.16 9.99
C HIS A 48 -6.94 1.20 11.37
N GLY A 49 -7.96 2.03 11.49
CA GLY A 49 -8.59 2.25 12.78
C GLY A 49 -7.62 2.92 13.72
N ASN A 50 -7.39 2.32 14.89
CA ASN A 50 -6.43 2.87 15.82
C ASN A 50 -5.12 2.08 15.83
N ARG A 51 -4.83 1.38 14.73
CA ARG A 51 -3.58 0.65 14.57
C ARG A 51 -2.81 1.29 13.45
N GLY A 52 -1.52 1.13 13.44
CA GLY A 52 -0.70 1.65 12.38
C GLY A 52 0.76 1.25 12.56
N GLY A 53 1.54 1.52 11.56
CA GLY A 53 2.95 1.21 11.61
C GLY A 53 3.65 1.62 10.34
N SER A 54 4.93 1.30 10.27
CA SER A 54 5.74 1.56 9.09
C SER A 54 5.90 0.29 8.29
N LEU A 55 5.96 0.43 6.97
CA LEU A 55 6.24 -0.69 6.08
C LEU A 55 7.59 -0.43 5.46
N LEU A 56 8.55 -1.27 5.78
CA LEU A 56 9.93 -1.07 5.33
C LEU A 56 10.22 -1.90 4.09
N PRO A 57 11.25 -1.53 3.32
CA PRO A 57 11.60 -2.33 2.15
C PRO A 57 11.80 -3.79 2.51
N GLY A 58 11.25 -4.67 1.70
CA GLY A 58 11.32 -6.10 1.94
C GLY A 58 10.26 -6.66 2.85
N GLN A 59 9.41 -5.80 3.40
CA GLN A 59 8.35 -6.24 4.29
C GLN A 59 7.01 -6.25 3.57
N THR A 60 6.07 -6.96 4.16
CA THR A 60 4.70 -6.99 3.68
C THR A 60 3.77 -6.76 4.86
N VAL A 61 2.55 -6.37 4.55
CA VAL A 61 1.53 -6.17 5.57
C VAL A 61 0.20 -6.68 5.00
N PRO A 62 -0.62 -7.33 5.82
CA PRO A 62 -1.94 -7.75 5.34
C PRO A 62 -2.80 -6.53 5.04
N VAL A 63 -3.60 -6.61 4.00
CA VAL A 63 -4.48 -5.51 3.63
C VAL A 63 -5.86 -5.74 4.22
N GLU A 64 -6.54 -4.63 4.52
CA GLU A 64 -7.91 -4.66 5.01
C GLU A 64 -8.67 -3.52 4.39
N ASN A 65 -9.97 -3.68 4.25
CA ASN A 65 -10.80 -2.63 3.67
C ASN A 65 -10.70 -1.35 4.50
N GLY A 66 -10.49 -0.24 3.83
CA GLY A 66 -10.37 1.04 4.50
C GLY A 66 -8.99 1.36 5.03
N MET A 67 -8.03 0.46 4.79
CA MET A 67 -6.67 0.68 5.24
C MET A 67 -6.06 1.85 4.48
N LYS A 68 -5.32 2.68 5.19
CA LYS A 68 -4.71 3.86 4.59
C LYS A 68 -3.20 3.72 4.57
N PHE A 69 -2.61 4.19 3.48
CA PHE A 69 -1.17 4.20 3.32
C PHE A 69 -0.74 5.61 2.97
N ASP A 70 0.26 6.09 3.69
CA ASP A 70 0.90 7.36 3.36
C ASP A 70 2.28 7.06 2.82
N VAL A 71 2.53 7.46 1.60
CA VAL A 71 3.81 7.22 0.95
C VAL A 71 4.45 8.57 0.66
N THR A 72 5.62 8.78 1.22
CA THR A 72 6.32 10.04 1.06
C THR A 72 7.66 9.75 0.40
N GLU A 73 7.95 10.48 -0.66
CA GLU A 73 9.24 10.32 -1.30
C GLU A 73 10.31 10.92 -0.40
N THR A 74 11.37 10.17 -0.19
CA THR A 74 12.47 10.63 0.63
C THR A 74 13.75 10.63 -0.21
N GLY A 75 14.83 11.03 0.33
CA GLY A 75 16.09 10.94 -0.35
C GLY A 75 16.23 11.85 -1.51
N GLN A 76 15.53 12.90 -1.57
CA GLN A 76 15.67 13.72 -2.55
C GLN A 76 16.63 14.59 -2.43
N SER A 77 17.13 15.05 -2.96
CA SER A 77 18.24 15.83 -2.77
C SER A 77 18.27 17.12 -3.12
#